data_215b892a349d64603ec58edca58afa95
#
_entry.id   215b892a349d64603ec58edca58afa95
#
_cell.length_a   1.000
_cell.length_b   1.000
_cell.length_c   1.000
_cell.angle_alpha   90.00
_cell.angle_beta   90.00
_cell.angle_gamma   90.00
#
_symmetry.space_group_name_H-M   'P 1'
#
loop_
_entity.id
_entity.type
_entity.pdbx_description
1 polymer ?
#
loop_
_entity_poly.entity_id
_entity_poly.type
_entity_poly.pdbx_seq_one_letter_code
_entity_poly.pdbx_strand_id
1 'polypeptide(L)'
;RHRRAWRDRWLDADVAVSGDGLAQRDLRFALYHLIIAGDPESDRASIGARALTGPGYRGHVFWDTEVFCLPFYIWTHPETARALLAYRYRTLPAAKAKAAGLGYAGALYAWESADTGEETTPEWVTLPDGTPLQVLTGLQEHHIAADVAWAAWRYWQVTGDDAFMAGMGAEMVMETARFWASRTTVDAAGVHHICEVIGPDEYHEGVDDNAYTNVLAGWNLRAAGILCDRFPDVAGRLGVAAGEVERWEDVAGGLVVPFDGETMLYEQFAGFFGLENVRAVDLAPRPFTGEM
;
A
#
# COMPACT_ATOMS: atom_id res chain seq x y z
N ARG A 1 -28.56 -12.31 20.98
CA ARG A 1 -27.74 -12.52 19.78
C ARG A 1 -26.71 -11.39 19.64
N HIS A 2 -27.09 -10.12 19.53
CA HIS A 2 -26.22 -8.97 19.34
C HIS A 2 -25.08 -8.86 20.38
N ARG A 3 -25.42 -8.88 21.69
CA ARG A 3 -24.43 -8.81 22.79
C ARG A 3 -23.39 -9.94 22.74
N ARG A 4 -23.78 -11.13 22.29
CA ARG A 4 -22.85 -12.26 22.18
C ARG A 4 -21.87 -12.05 21.04
N ALA A 5 -22.34 -11.66 19.85
CA ALA A 5 -21.48 -11.37 18.71
C ALA A 5 -20.43 -10.28 19.02
N TRP A 6 -20.87 -9.19 19.71
CA TRP A 6 -19.95 -8.16 20.17
C TRP A 6 -18.92 -8.66 21.19
N ARG A 7 -19.36 -9.47 22.14
CA ARG A 7 -18.46 -10.03 23.15
C ARG A 7 -17.41 -10.93 22.49
N ASP A 8 -17.83 -11.76 21.56
CA ASP A 8 -16.92 -12.69 20.90
C ASP A 8 -15.86 -11.92 20.11
N ARG A 9 -16.23 -10.96 19.27
CA ARG A 9 -15.27 -10.07 18.56
C ARG A 9 -14.37 -9.26 19.50
N TRP A 10 -14.92 -8.84 20.63
CA TRP A 10 -14.15 -8.03 21.60
C TRP A 10 -13.08 -8.85 22.32
N LEU A 11 -13.40 -10.09 22.68
CA LEU A 11 -12.48 -10.97 23.41
C LEU A 11 -11.22 -11.32 22.60
N ASP A 12 -11.32 -11.32 21.28
CA ASP A 12 -10.22 -11.63 20.38
C ASP A 12 -9.22 -10.45 20.26
N ALA A 13 -9.61 -9.23 20.66
CA ALA A 13 -8.82 -8.01 20.48
C ALA A 13 -8.56 -7.21 21.77
N ASP A 14 -9.28 -7.47 22.88
CA ASP A 14 -9.18 -6.64 24.09
C ASP A 14 -7.81 -6.77 24.77
N VAL A 15 -7.25 -5.64 25.13
CA VAL A 15 -6.01 -5.54 25.90
C VAL A 15 -6.29 -4.79 27.20
N ALA A 16 -5.92 -5.41 28.31
CA ALA A 16 -6.08 -4.82 29.64
C ALA A 16 -4.84 -3.99 30.04
N VAL A 17 -5.03 -2.71 30.31
CA VAL A 17 -4.02 -1.80 30.85
C VAL A 17 -4.35 -1.53 32.31
N SER A 18 -3.42 -1.89 33.23
CA SER A 18 -3.56 -1.62 34.66
C SER A 18 -2.76 -0.38 35.05
N GLY A 19 -3.30 0.42 35.98
CA GLY A 19 -2.64 1.63 36.51
C GLY A 19 -2.96 2.93 35.77
N ASP A 20 -3.49 2.87 34.54
CA ASP A 20 -3.91 4.04 33.77
C ASP A 20 -5.28 3.85 33.13
N GLY A 21 -6.32 4.39 33.76
CA GLY A 21 -7.70 4.30 33.29
C GLY A 21 -7.98 5.14 32.03
N LEU A 22 -7.19 6.19 31.74
CA LEU A 22 -7.31 6.97 30.52
C LEU A 22 -6.75 6.20 29.34
N ALA A 23 -5.54 5.67 29.45
CA ALA A 23 -4.94 4.84 28.43
C ALA A 23 -5.81 3.60 28.09
N GLN A 24 -6.39 2.95 29.12
CA GLN A 24 -7.32 1.82 28.90
C GLN A 24 -8.55 2.25 28.10
N ARG A 25 -9.14 3.39 28.41
CA ARG A 25 -10.31 3.91 27.69
C ARG A 25 -9.97 4.24 26.23
N ASP A 26 -8.85 4.94 26.03
CA ASP A 26 -8.44 5.42 24.70
C ASP A 26 -8.04 4.25 23.80
N LEU A 27 -7.35 3.24 24.36
CA LEU A 27 -7.08 1.98 23.63
C LEU A 27 -8.38 1.28 23.20
N ARG A 28 -9.34 1.12 24.11
CA ARG A 28 -10.63 0.49 23.79
C ARG A 28 -11.45 1.28 22.79
N PHE A 29 -11.34 2.60 22.79
CA PHE A 29 -11.98 3.46 21.80
C PHE A 29 -11.37 3.21 20.40
N ALA A 30 -10.05 3.15 20.29
CA ALA A 30 -9.38 2.82 19.02
C ALA A 30 -9.74 1.41 18.53
N LEU A 31 -9.71 0.40 19.41
CA LEU A 31 -10.12 -0.98 19.09
C LEU A 31 -11.57 -1.04 18.59
N TYR A 32 -12.49 -0.29 19.22
CA TYR A 32 -13.89 -0.21 18.78
C TYR A 32 -13.98 0.25 17.32
N HIS A 33 -13.26 1.32 16.96
CA HIS A 33 -13.29 1.86 15.60
C HIS A 33 -12.70 0.89 14.58
N LEU A 34 -11.64 0.17 14.92
CA LEU A 34 -11.11 -0.88 14.06
C LEU A 34 -12.12 -2.04 13.90
N ILE A 35 -12.67 -2.56 15.01
CA ILE A 35 -13.59 -3.70 14.95
C ILE A 35 -14.82 -3.43 14.09
N ILE A 36 -15.35 -2.19 14.08
CA ILE A 36 -16.54 -1.84 13.29
C ILE A 36 -16.22 -1.55 11.82
N ALA A 37 -14.99 -1.24 11.47
CA ALA A 37 -14.61 -0.79 10.13
C ALA A 37 -14.50 -1.94 9.12
N GLY A 38 -14.06 -3.12 9.55
CA GLY A 38 -13.89 -4.29 8.67
C GLY A 38 -15.09 -5.22 8.66
N ASP A 39 -15.48 -5.70 7.48
CA ASP A 39 -16.53 -6.70 7.28
C ASP A 39 -15.92 -8.04 6.83
N PRO A 40 -16.00 -9.12 7.66
CA PRO A 40 -15.46 -10.42 7.28
C PRO A 40 -16.29 -11.15 6.22
N GLU A 41 -17.51 -10.70 5.95
CA GLU A 41 -18.46 -11.38 5.05
C GLU A 41 -18.48 -10.74 3.64
N SER A 42 -17.70 -9.67 3.41
CA SER A 42 -17.70 -8.94 2.13
C SER A 42 -16.30 -8.72 1.58
N ASP A 43 -16.11 -9.10 0.35
CA ASP A 43 -14.94 -8.75 -0.49
C ASP A 43 -15.21 -7.58 -1.45
N ARG A 44 -16.39 -6.96 -1.34
CA ARG A 44 -16.83 -5.89 -2.25
C ARG A 44 -16.48 -4.50 -1.75
N ALA A 45 -16.10 -4.40 -0.50
CA ALA A 45 -15.71 -3.16 0.15
C ALA A 45 -14.46 -3.38 0.99
N SER A 46 -13.70 -2.32 1.20
CA SER A 46 -12.59 -2.27 2.14
C SER A 46 -12.76 -1.07 3.06
N ILE A 47 -11.74 -0.72 3.82
CA ILE A 47 -11.81 0.36 4.80
C ILE A 47 -11.41 1.66 4.09
N GLY A 48 -12.31 2.64 4.07
CA GLY A 48 -12.00 3.98 3.57
C GLY A 48 -11.04 4.73 4.51
N ALA A 49 -10.37 5.77 4.00
CA ALA A 49 -9.37 6.54 4.74
C ALA A 49 -9.84 7.09 6.10
N ARG A 50 -11.12 7.36 6.26
CA ARG A 50 -11.75 7.77 7.54
C ARG A 50 -12.56 6.66 8.22
N ALA A 51 -12.43 5.44 7.78
CA ALA A 51 -13.26 4.33 8.26
C ALA A 51 -14.75 4.73 8.31
N LEU A 52 -15.39 4.67 9.48
CA LEU A 52 -16.78 5.08 9.67
C LEU A 52 -16.92 6.40 10.46
N THR A 53 -15.85 7.19 10.59
CA THR A 53 -15.85 8.41 11.42
C THR A 53 -16.31 9.66 10.70
N GLY A 54 -16.45 9.64 9.37
CA GLY A 54 -16.90 10.79 8.60
C GLY A 54 -16.88 10.56 7.08
N PRO A 55 -17.43 11.52 6.28
CA PRO A 55 -17.57 11.40 4.84
C PRO A 55 -16.31 11.81 4.04
N GLY A 56 -15.24 12.19 4.71
CA GLY A 56 -13.98 12.57 4.05
C GLY A 56 -13.49 11.47 3.14
N TYR A 57 -12.85 11.86 2.03
CA TYR A 57 -12.41 10.99 0.95
C TYR A 57 -13.52 10.11 0.34
N ARG A 58 -14.80 10.45 0.56
CA ARG A 58 -15.98 9.77 -0.02
C ARG A 58 -16.05 8.26 0.24
N GLY A 59 -15.31 7.76 1.24
CA GLY A 59 -15.18 6.34 1.54
C GLY A 59 -14.21 5.61 0.61
N HIS A 60 -13.40 6.30 -0.17
CA HIS A 60 -12.38 5.69 -1.02
C HIS A 60 -11.32 4.97 -0.19
N VAL A 61 -10.81 3.89 -0.75
CA VAL A 61 -9.83 2.99 -0.14
C VAL A 61 -8.44 3.34 -0.67
N PHE A 62 -7.52 3.55 0.26
CA PHE A 62 -6.12 3.87 0.02
C PHE A 62 -5.23 2.72 0.55
N TRP A 63 -3.94 2.96 0.61
CA TRP A 63 -2.95 2.04 1.19
C TRP A 63 -3.02 1.89 2.71
N ASP A 64 -3.74 2.81 3.38
CA ASP A 64 -3.93 2.79 4.84
C ASP A 64 -4.47 1.46 5.35
N THR A 65 -5.38 0.85 4.58
CA THR A 65 -5.93 -0.46 4.94
C THR A 65 -4.84 -1.50 5.03
N GLU A 66 -3.97 -1.58 4.04
CA GLU A 66 -2.94 -2.59 3.91
C GLU A 66 -1.83 -2.42 4.96
N VAL A 67 -1.36 -1.20 5.16
CA VAL A 67 -0.18 -0.94 5.99
C VAL A 67 -0.53 -0.67 7.45
N PHE A 68 -1.63 0.04 7.72
CA PHE A 68 -1.95 0.47 9.08
C PHE A 68 -3.11 -0.30 9.73
N CYS A 69 -4.14 -0.67 8.97
CA CYS A 69 -5.30 -1.35 9.55
C CYS A 69 -5.16 -2.88 9.56
N LEU A 70 -4.67 -3.44 8.45
CA LEU A 70 -4.61 -4.89 8.27
C LEU A 70 -3.78 -5.62 9.33
N PRO A 71 -2.65 -5.08 9.85
CA PRO A 71 -1.92 -5.71 10.94
C PRO A 71 -2.77 -6.02 12.17
N PHE A 72 -3.71 -5.14 12.53
CA PHE A 72 -4.65 -5.41 13.61
C PHE A 72 -5.50 -6.65 13.31
N TYR A 73 -6.10 -6.73 12.14
CA TYR A 73 -6.98 -7.84 11.77
C TYR A 73 -6.21 -9.16 11.58
N ILE A 74 -5.02 -9.13 11.03
CA ILE A 74 -4.20 -10.34 10.85
C ILE A 74 -4.02 -11.08 12.19
N TRP A 75 -3.81 -10.33 13.28
CA TRP A 75 -3.55 -10.90 14.60
C TRP A 75 -4.80 -11.18 15.42
N THR A 76 -5.91 -10.49 15.15
CA THR A 76 -7.12 -10.56 16.00
C THR A 76 -8.34 -11.14 15.29
N HIS A 77 -8.49 -10.85 13.99
CA HIS A 77 -9.65 -11.22 13.17
C HIS A 77 -9.20 -11.63 11.75
N PRO A 78 -8.48 -12.75 11.61
CA PRO A 78 -7.86 -13.12 10.32
C PRO A 78 -8.87 -13.32 9.18
N GLU A 79 -10.12 -13.68 9.48
CA GLU A 79 -11.20 -13.74 8.49
C GLU A 79 -11.53 -12.35 7.91
N THR A 80 -11.48 -11.30 8.74
CA THR A 80 -11.64 -9.92 8.26
C THR A 80 -10.45 -9.49 7.41
N ALA A 81 -9.22 -9.81 7.84
CA ALA A 81 -8.02 -9.56 7.05
C ALA A 81 -8.10 -10.21 5.66
N ARG A 82 -8.56 -11.46 5.62
CA ARG A 82 -8.76 -12.20 4.37
C ARG A 82 -9.80 -11.55 3.45
N ALA A 83 -10.89 -11.05 3.99
CA ALA A 83 -11.93 -10.37 3.22
C ALA A 83 -11.41 -9.05 2.62
N LEU A 84 -10.66 -8.25 3.39
CA LEU A 84 -10.03 -7.02 2.92
C LEU A 84 -9.02 -7.29 1.79
N LEU A 85 -8.23 -8.36 1.87
CA LEU A 85 -7.32 -8.78 0.82
C LEU A 85 -8.06 -9.36 -0.40
N ALA A 86 -9.19 -10.03 -0.20
CA ALA A 86 -10.04 -10.51 -1.28
C ALA A 86 -10.65 -9.34 -2.09
N TYR A 87 -10.92 -8.19 -1.47
CA TYR A 87 -11.24 -6.95 -2.19
C TYR A 87 -10.12 -6.55 -3.15
N ARG A 88 -8.84 -6.56 -2.73
CA ARG A 88 -7.71 -6.26 -3.60
C ARG A 88 -7.57 -7.28 -4.74
N TYR A 89 -7.81 -8.56 -4.47
CA TYR A 89 -7.83 -9.56 -5.53
C TYR A 89 -8.97 -9.34 -6.53
N ARG A 90 -10.17 -9.04 -6.05
CA ARG A 90 -11.32 -8.73 -6.90
C ARG A 90 -11.08 -7.51 -7.80
N THR A 91 -10.32 -6.53 -7.33
CA THR A 91 -9.97 -5.32 -8.06
C THR A 91 -8.67 -5.44 -8.89
N LEU A 92 -7.99 -6.58 -8.85
CA LEU A 92 -6.77 -6.83 -9.62
C LEU A 92 -6.93 -6.61 -11.14
N PRO A 93 -8.06 -6.96 -11.79
CA PRO A 93 -8.26 -6.64 -13.21
C PRO A 93 -8.20 -5.14 -13.51
N ALA A 94 -8.74 -4.29 -12.64
CA ALA A 94 -8.65 -2.83 -12.79
C ALA A 94 -7.21 -2.34 -12.59
N ALA A 95 -6.47 -2.90 -11.64
CA ALA A 95 -5.05 -2.60 -11.44
C ALA A 95 -4.20 -2.98 -12.67
N LYS A 96 -4.49 -4.10 -13.31
CA LYS A 96 -3.85 -4.50 -14.59
C LYS A 96 -4.20 -3.54 -15.73
N ALA A 97 -5.45 -3.12 -15.81
CA ALA A 97 -5.88 -2.13 -16.82
C ALA A 97 -5.20 -0.77 -16.61
N LYS A 98 -5.05 -0.32 -15.36
CA LYS A 98 -4.33 0.93 -15.03
C LYS A 98 -2.86 0.84 -15.46
N ALA A 99 -2.15 -0.24 -15.10
CA ALA A 99 -0.77 -0.44 -15.51
C ALA A 99 -0.63 -0.42 -17.04
N ALA A 100 -1.46 -1.16 -17.76
CA ALA A 100 -1.48 -1.20 -19.22
C ALA A 100 -1.79 0.17 -19.85
N GLY A 101 -2.72 0.94 -19.27
CA GLY A 101 -3.06 2.30 -19.72
C GLY A 101 -1.89 3.28 -19.60
N LEU A 102 -0.98 3.04 -18.67
CA LEU A 102 0.26 3.80 -18.47
C LEU A 102 1.47 3.22 -19.23
N GLY A 103 1.27 2.14 -19.98
CA GLY A 103 2.33 1.49 -20.76
C GLY A 103 3.19 0.48 -19.98
N TYR A 104 2.75 0.05 -18.79
CA TYR A 104 3.45 -0.92 -17.95
C TYR A 104 2.80 -2.31 -18.02
N ALA A 105 3.59 -3.34 -17.73
CA ALA A 105 3.08 -4.69 -17.53
C ALA A 105 2.55 -4.89 -16.09
N GLY A 106 1.89 -6.03 -15.86
CA GLY A 106 1.45 -6.42 -14.53
C GLY A 106 0.32 -5.57 -13.96
N ALA A 107 0.38 -5.26 -12.65
CA ALA A 107 -0.70 -4.59 -11.94
C ALA A 107 -0.20 -3.40 -11.10
N LEU A 108 -0.81 -2.22 -11.33
CA LEU A 108 -0.68 -1.02 -10.51
C LEU A 108 -2.05 -0.70 -9.90
N TYR A 109 -2.20 -0.91 -8.61
CA TYR A 109 -3.44 -0.56 -7.91
C TYR A 109 -3.73 0.93 -7.97
N ALA A 110 -5.02 1.29 -7.97
CA ALA A 110 -5.43 2.69 -7.85
C ALA A 110 -4.96 3.27 -6.51
N TRP A 111 -4.53 4.53 -6.52
CA TRP A 111 -4.23 5.26 -5.29
C TRP A 111 -5.51 5.43 -4.46
N GLU A 112 -6.57 5.96 -5.05
CA GLU A 112 -7.92 5.94 -4.49
C GLU A 112 -8.77 4.94 -5.26
N SER A 113 -9.40 3.99 -4.58
CA SER A 113 -10.28 3.01 -5.22
C SER A 113 -11.65 2.94 -4.54
N ALA A 114 -12.66 2.56 -5.33
CA ALA A 114 -13.99 2.20 -4.88
C ALA A 114 -14.30 0.73 -5.21
N ASP A 115 -15.57 0.36 -5.40
CA ASP A 115 -15.98 -1.03 -5.59
C ASP A 115 -15.50 -1.66 -6.92
N THR A 116 -15.21 -0.86 -7.95
CA THR A 116 -14.65 -1.35 -9.22
C THR A 116 -13.14 -1.55 -9.19
N GLY A 117 -12.45 -0.85 -8.28
CA GLY A 117 -11.00 -0.81 -8.21
C GLY A 117 -10.33 0.10 -9.24
N GLU A 118 -11.12 0.82 -10.05
CA GLU A 118 -10.62 1.85 -10.95
C GLU A 118 -10.06 3.04 -10.17
N GLU A 119 -9.17 3.82 -10.80
CA GLU A 119 -8.63 5.03 -10.21
C GLU A 119 -9.71 6.09 -10.04
N THR A 120 -9.91 6.55 -8.81
CA THR A 120 -10.91 7.55 -8.46
C THR A 120 -10.32 8.82 -7.84
N THR A 121 -8.98 8.92 -7.79
CA THR A 121 -8.30 10.16 -7.41
C THR A 121 -8.75 11.29 -8.34
N PRO A 122 -9.21 12.43 -7.79
CA PRO A 122 -9.57 13.57 -8.63
C PRO A 122 -8.32 14.11 -9.34
N GLU A 123 -8.41 14.33 -10.65
CA GLU A 123 -7.28 14.92 -11.39
C GLU A 123 -7.02 16.39 -10.99
N TRP A 124 -8.03 17.07 -10.50
CA TRP A 124 -7.97 18.48 -10.12
C TRP A 124 -8.80 18.75 -8.88
N VAL A 125 -8.28 19.60 -8.02
CA VAL A 125 -9.02 20.19 -6.89
C VAL A 125 -9.01 21.70 -6.99
N THR A 126 -10.04 22.37 -6.43
CA THR A 126 -10.09 23.82 -6.38
C THR A 126 -9.71 24.29 -4.99
N LEU A 127 -8.66 25.08 -4.90
CA LEU A 127 -8.22 25.68 -3.65
C LEU A 127 -9.26 26.72 -3.13
N PRO A 128 -9.23 27.08 -1.85
CA PRO A 128 -10.18 28.06 -1.28
C PRO A 128 -10.19 29.40 -1.97
N ASP A 129 -9.10 29.80 -2.63
CA ASP A 129 -9.00 31.05 -3.41
C ASP A 129 -9.51 30.93 -4.85
N GLY A 130 -10.02 29.74 -5.24
CA GLY A 130 -10.52 29.46 -6.58
C GLY A 130 -9.45 28.94 -7.55
N THR A 131 -8.18 28.82 -7.14
CA THR A 131 -7.10 28.33 -8.00
C THR A 131 -7.25 26.83 -8.23
N PRO A 132 -7.22 26.31 -9.49
CA PRO A 132 -7.16 24.88 -9.74
C PRO A 132 -5.76 24.34 -9.39
N LEU A 133 -5.73 23.25 -8.65
CA LEU A 133 -4.52 22.47 -8.34
C LEU A 133 -4.65 21.09 -8.98
N GLN A 134 -3.64 20.69 -9.75
CA GLN A 134 -3.56 19.33 -10.26
C GLN A 134 -3.16 18.38 -9.15
N VAL A 135 -3.80 17.22 -9.08
CA VAL A 135 -3.49 16.15 -8.12
C VAL A 135 -2.75 15.05 -8.87
N LEU A 136 -1.52 14.78 -8.46
CA LEU A 136 -0.65 13.83 -9.15
C LEU A 136 -0.58 12.45 -8.47
N THR A 137 -1.12 12.30 -7.27
CA THR A 137 -1.03 11.06 -6.48
C THR A 137 -1.55 9.84 -7.24
N GLY A 138 -2.70 9.95 -7.91
CA GLY A 138 -3.23 8.87 -8.76
C GLY A 138 -2.31 8.43 -9.91
N LEU A 139 -1.39 9.31 -10.35
CA LEU A 139 -0.46 9.06 -11.45
C LEU A 139 0.94 8.67 -10.99
N GLN A 140 1.39 9.12 -9.81
CA GLN A 140 2.78 9.01 -9.38
C GLN A 140 2.96 8.20 -8.08
N GLU A 141 1.92 8.00 -7.28
CA GLU A 141 2.02 7.31 -5.99
C GLU A 141 1.89 5.79 -6.17
N HIS A 142 2.97 5.21 -6.66
CA HIS A 142 3.00 3.82 -7.14
C HIS A 142 3.27 2.79 -6.03
N HIS A 143 3.74 3.20 -4.87
CA HIS A 143 4.12 2.29 -3.79
C HIS A 143 2.95 1.41 -3.30
N ILE A 144 1.70 1.86 -3.48
CA ILE A 144 0.50 1.07 -3.16
C ILE A 144 0.51 -0.33 -3.80
N ALA A 145 1.15 -0.52 -4.96
CA ALA A 145 1.28 -1.83 -5.57
C ALA A 145 2.08 -2.80 -4.69
N ALA A 146 3.19 -2.33 -4.12
CA ALA A 146 4.02 -3.14 -3.22
C ALA A 146 3.40 -3.25 -1.82
N ASP A 147 2.66 -2.25 -1.35
CA ASP A 147 1.94 -2.29 -0.06
C ASP A 147 0.88 -3.40 -0.06
N VAL A 148 0.13 -3.53 -1.15
CA VAL A 148 -0.86 -4.61 -1.33
C VAL A 148 -0.17 -5.98 -1.36
N ALA A 149 0.93 -6.10 -2.09
CA ALA A 149 1.73 -7.33 -2.12
C ALA A 149 2.26 -7.71 -0.74
N TRP A 150 2.79 -6.73 0.00
CA TRP A 150 3.31 -6.91 1.36
C TRP A 150 2.21 -7.34 2.32
N ALA A 151 1.02 -6.75 2.23
CA ALA A 151 -0.12 -7.11 3.06
C ALA A 151 -0.57 -8.56 2.84
N ALA A 152 -0.67 -9.01 1.57
CA ALA A 152 -0.98 -10.39 1.23
C ALA A 152 0.08 -11.38 1.78
N TRP A 153 1.36 -11.04 1.64
CA TRP A 153 2.46 -11.81 2.17
C TRP A 153 2.43 -11.88 3.71
N ARG A 154 2.21 -10.76 4.40
CA ARG A 154 2.14 -10.71 5.88
C ARG A 154 0.98 -11.51 6.42
N TYR A 155 -0.17 -11.45 5.77
CA TYR A 155 -1.32 -12.29 6.12
C TYR A 155 -0.93 -13.77 6.07
N TRP A 156 -0.33 -14.21 4.95
CA TRP A 156 0.10 -15.59 4.78
C TRP A 156 1.16 -16.02 5.81
N GLN A 157 2.16 -15.17 6.06
CA GLN A 157 3.22 -15.48 7.05
C GLN A 157 2.65 -15.74 8.45
N VAL A 158 1.62 -15.02 8.85
CA VAL A 158 1.04 -15.12 10.20
C VAL A 158 0.02 -16.23 10.28
N THR A 159 -0.81 -16.41 9.25
CA THR A 159 -1.93 -17.36 9.29
C THR A 159 -1.57 -18.74 8.74
N GLY A 160 -0.58 -18.85 7.86
CA GLY A 160 -0.28 -20.07 7.13
C GLY A 160 -1.36 -20.46 6.12
N ASP A 161 -2.22 -19.52 5.68
CA ASP A 161 -3.32 -19.81 4.73
C ASP A 161 -2.77 -20.00 3.31
N ASP A 162 -2.22 -21.19 3.05
CA ASP A 162 -1.75 -21.60 1.72
C ASP A 162 -2.88 -21.59 0.67
N ALA A 163 -4.14 -21.81 1.09
CA ALA A 163 -5.27 -21.78 0.18
C ALA A 163 -5.56 -20.35 -0.32
N PHE A 164 -5.43 -19.34 0.54
CA PHE A 164 -5.49 -17.93 0.14
C PHE A 164 -4.37 -17.58 -0.85
N MET A 165 -3.14 -17.98 -0.54
CA MET A 165 -2.00 -17.68 -1.43
C MET A 165 -2.14 -18.35 -2.79
N ALA A 166 -2.48 -19.62 -2.83
CA ALA A 166 -2.68 -20.36 -4.09
C ALA A 166 -3.86 -19.82 -4.92
N GLY A 167 -4.92 -19.33 -4.25
CA GLY A 167 -6.14 -18.85 -4.89
C GLY A 167 -6.10 -17.37 -5.29
N MET A 168 -5.35 -16.53 -4.58
CA MET A 168 -5.40 -15.07 -4.70
C MET A 168 -4.04 -14.40 -4.50
N GLY A 169 -3.40 -14.61 -3.35
CA GLY A 169 -2.27 -13.80 -2.91
C GLY A 169 -1.05 -13.89 -3.82
N ALA A 170 -0.68 -15.08 -4.27
CA ALA A 170 0.48 -15.27 -5.14
C ALA A 170 0.31 -14.56 -6.49
N GLU A 171 -0.91 -14.56 -7.06
CA GLU A 171 -1.20 -13.82 -8.29
C GLU A 171 -1.04 -12.31 -8.07
N MET A 172 -1.56 -11.75 -6.98
CA MET A 172 -1.38 -10.32 -6.65
C MET A 172 0.11 -9.95 -6.56
N VAL A 173 0.92 -10.75 -5.85
CA VAL A 173 2.34 -10.47 -5.66
C VAL A 173 3.13 -10.60 -6.98
N MET A 174 2.82 -11.59 -7.82
CA MET A 174 3.51 -11.78 -9.11
C MET A 174 3.13 -10.69 -10.11
N GLU A 175 1.86 -10.29 -10.17
CA GLU A 175 1.43 -9.24 -11.09
C GLU A 175 1.96 -7.85 -10.70
N THR A 176 2.06 -7.56 -9.40
CA THR A 176 2.71 -6.32 -8.95
C THR A 176 4.22 -6.34 -9.18
N ALA A 177 4.89 -7.50 -9.08
CA ALA A 177 6.29 -7.65 -9.46
C ALA A 177 6.52 -7.39 -10.96
N ARG A 178 5.62 -7.84 -11.84
CA ARG A 178 5.63 -7.51 -13.27
C ARG A 178 5.57 -6.01 -13.50
N PHE A 179 4.72 -5.31 -12.72
CA PHE A 179 4.65 -3.85 -12.77
C PHE A 179 6.01 -3.23 -12.43
N TRP A 180 6.59 -3.58 -11.32
CA TRP A 180 7.88 -3.01 -10.90
C TRP A 180 9.00 -3.28 -11.90
N ALA A 181 9.10 -4.50 -12.42
CA ALA A 181 10.11 -4.84 -13.42
C ALA A 181 9.95 -4.06 -14.73
N SER A 182 8.70 -3.69 -15.10
CA SER A 182 8.42 -2.88 -16.29
C SER A 182 8.54 -1.37 -16.04
N ARG A 183 8.34 -0.94 -14.78
CA ARG A 183 8.37 0.47 -14.37
C ARG A 183 9.79 1.01 -14.20
N THR A 184 10.73 0.14 -13.91
CA THR A 184 12.12 0.47 -13.63
C THR A 184 12.86 0.83 -14.92
N THR A 185 13.67 1.89 -14.87
CA THR A 185 14.61 2.29 -15.92
C THR A 185 16.03 1.89 -15.55
N VAL A 186 16.90 1.76 -16.53
CA VAL A 186 18.31 1.37 -16.32
C VAL A 186 19.20 2.46 -16.90
N ASP A 187 20.16 2.93 -16.13
CA ASP A 187 21.15 3.91 -16.58
C ASP A 187 22.30 3.27 -17.40
N ALA A 188 23.22 4.09 -17.88
CA ALA A 188 24.38 3.63 -18.67
C ALA A 188 25.37 2.76 -17.86
N ALA A 189 25.34 2.80 -16.55
CA ALA A 189 26.15 1.97 -15.65
C ALA A 189 25.46 0.64 -15.27
N GLY A 190 24.22 0.42 -15.73
CA GLY A 190 23.43 -0.76 -15.41
C GLY A 190 22.69 -0.68 -14.07
N VAL A 191 22.57 0.51 -13.51
CA VAL A 191 21.87 0.76 -12.25
C VAL A 191 20.38 0.97 -12.51
N HIS A 192 19.54 0.42 -11.65
CA HIS A 192 18.08 0.48 -11.77
C HIS A 192 17.50 1.63 -10.97
N HIS A 193 16.60 2.39 -11.59
CA HIS A 193 15.95 3.58 -11.02
C HIS A 193 14.42 3.51 -11.15
N ILE A 194 13.72 4.09 -10.19
CA ILE A 194 12.29 4.42 -10.28
C ILE A 194 12.19 5.94 -10.16
N CYS A 195 11.94 6.62 -11.28
CA CYS A 195 11.90 8.07 -11.39
C CYS A 195 10.45 8.59 -11.40
N GLU A 196 10.28 9.89 -11.12
CA GLU A 196 9.00 10.61 -11.20
C GLU A 196 7.89 9.93 -10.40
N VAL A 197 8.13 9.72 -9.11
CA VAL A 197 7.15 9.16 -8.17
C VAL A 197 6.81 10.14 -7.06
N ILE A 198 5.71 9.87 -6.38
CA ILE A 198 5.38 10.41 -5.06
C ILE A 198 5.56 9.26 -4.06
N GLY A 199 6.29 9.51 -2.98
CA GLY A 199 6.42 8.58 -1.87
C GLY A 199 5.37 8.85 -0.78
N PRO A 200 5.47 8.19 0.40
CA PRO A 200 4.56 8.44 1.53
C PRO A 200 4.51 9.88 2.03
N ASP A 201 5.47 10.70 1.67
CA ASP A 201 5.45 12.15 1.87
C ASP A 201 4.97 12.83 0.59
N GLU A 202 3.70 13.14 0.53
CA GLU A 202 3.04 13.74 -0.64
C GLU A 202 3.44 15.21 -0.92
N TYR A 203 4.25 15.84 -0.04
CA TYR A 203 4.78 17.18 -0.31
C TYR A 203 5.82 17.22 -1.42
N HIS A 204 6.40 16.08 -1.76
CA HIS A 204 7.46 15.97 -2.75
C HIS A 204 6.97 15.12 -3.93
N GLU A 205 6.52 15.80 -4.98
CA GLU A 205 6.03 15.20 -6.22
C GLU A 205 7.16 15.05 -7.24
N GLY A 206 7.08 14.03 -8.10
CA GLY A 206 8.01 13.84 -9.21
C GLY A 206 9.45 13.58 -8.78
N VAL A 207 9.65 12.89 -7.65
CA VAL A 207 10.98 12.59 -7.14
C VAL A 207 11.54 11.30 -7.72
N ASP A 208 12.86 11.20 -7.75
CA ASP A 208 13.58 10.02 -8.22
C ASP A 208 14.09 9.20 -7.04
N ASP A 209 14.08 7.88 -7.20
CA ASP A 209 14.61 6.92 -6.23
C ASP A 209 14.13 7.14 -4.81
N ASN A 210 12.81 7.25 -4.64
CA ASN A 210 12.22 7.29 -3.31
C ASN A 210 12.55 6.02 -2.54
N ALA A 211 13.19 6.15 -1.38
CA ALA A 211 13.71 5.02 -0.61
C ALA A 211 12.61 4.02 -0.20
N TYR A 212 11.44 4.50 0.24
CA TYR A 212 10.31 3.64 0.60
C TYR A 212 9.84 2.83 -0.60
N THR A 213 9.59 3.51 -1.72
CA THR A 213 9.14 2.89 -2.97
C THR A 213 10.14 1.85 -3.45
N ASN A 214 11.43 2.19 -3.51
CA ASN A 214 12.46 1.30 -4.06
C ASN A 214 12.72 0.09 -3.16
N VAL A 215 12.72 0.26 -1.83
CA VAL A 215 12.84 -0.85 -0.87
C VAL A 215 11.68 -1.84 -1.03
N LEU A 216 10.44 -1.34 -1.08
CA LEU A 216 9.27 -2.21 -1.21
C LEU A 216 9.15 -2.84 -2.60
N ALA A 217 9.50 -2.12 -3.67
CA ALA A 217 9.56 -2.68 -5.02
C ALA A 217 10.56 -3.83 -5.11
N GLY A 218 11.79 -3.62 -4.61
CA GLY A 218 12.82 -4.66 -4.55
C GLY A 218 12.41 -5.86 -3.69
N TRP A 219 11.73 -5.61 -2.58
CA TRP A 219 11.15 -6.68 -1.76
C TRP A 219 10.06 -7.45 -2.53
N ASN A 220 9.14 -6.77 -3.19
CA ASN A 220 8.04 -7.39 -3.94
C ASN A 220 8.57 -8.30 -5.06
N LEU A 221 9.59 -7.85 -5.81
CA LEU A 221 10.24 -8.64 -6.86
C LEU A 221 10.84 -9.95 -6.29
N ARG A 222 11.57 -9.89 -5.17
CA ARG A 222 12.13 -11.10 -4.52
C ARG A 222 11.02 -12.01 -3.97
N ALA A 223 9.98 -11.43 -3.36
CA ALA A 223 8.85 -12.19 -2.84
C ALA A 223 8.12 -12.95 -3.96
N ALA A 224 7.95 -12.35 -5.13
CA ALA A 224 7.37 -13.01 -6.29
C ALA A 224 8.20 -14.21 -6.75
N GLY A 225 9.53 -14.10 -6.80
CA GLY A 225 10.44 -15.23 -7.10
C GLY A 225 10.25 -16.38 -6.12
N ILE A 226 10.22 -16.09 -4.81
CA ILE A 226 9.98 -17.11 -3.77
C ILE A 226 8.61 -17.80 -3.96
N LEU A 227 7.58 -17.02 -4.33
CA LEU A 227 6.24 -17.56 -4.54
C LEU A 227 6.14 -18.41 -5.82
N CYS A 228 6.94 -18.14 -6.86
CA CYS A 228 7.03 -19.01 -8.02
C CYS A 228 7.50 -20.43 -7.65
N ASP A 229 8.48 -20.54 -6.76
CA ASP A 229 8.96 -21.82 -6.27
C ASP A 229 7.96 -22.51 -5.33
N ARG A 230 7.30 -21.72 -4.47
CA ARG A 230 6.36 -22.24 -3.46
C ARG A 230 5.01 -22.62 -4.04
N PHE A 231 4.55 -21.92 -5.08
CA PHE A 231 3.26 -22.11 -5.76
C PHE A 231 3.45 -22.23 -7.28
N PRO A 232 4.16 -23.27 -7.76
CA PRO A 232 4.50 -23.42 -9.19
C PRO A 232 3.27 -23.54 -10.10
N ASP A 233 2.16 -24.06 -9.58
CA ASP A 233 0.90 -24.14 -10.35
C ASP A 233 0.32 -22.73 -10.63
N VAL A 234 0.48 -21.78 -9.70
CA VAL A 234 0.08 -20.39 -9.92
C VAL A 234 1.00 -19.73 -10.94
N ALA A 235 2.31 -19.86 -10.78
CA ALA A 235 3.29 -19.34 -11.73
C ALA A 235 3.05 -19.90 -13.15
N GLY A 236 2.79 -21.20 -13.27
CA GLY A 236 2.46 -21.86 -14.54
C GLY A 236 1.16 -21.32 -15.16
N ARG A 237 0.11 -21.12 -14.37
CA ARG A 237 -1.16 -20.53 -14.84
C ARG A 237 -0.98 -19.10 -15.35
N LEU A 238 -0.12 -18.32 -14.68
CA LEU A 238 0.21 -16.95 -15.07
C LEU A 238 1.25 -16.87 -16.19
N GLY A 239 1.80 -18.00 -16.64
CA GLY A 239 2.82 -18.06 -17.67
C GLY A 239 4.14 -17.39 -17.26
N VAL A 240 4.48 -17.41 -15.97
CA VAL A 240 5.77 -16.86 -15.50
C VAL A 240 6.91 -17.73 -16.01
N ALA A 241 7.80 -17.14 -16.80
CA ALA A 241 8.97 -17.83 -17.36
C ALA A 241 10.21 -17.67 -16.44
N ALA A 242 11.15 -18.59 -16.53
CA ALA A 242 12.40 -18.52 -15.76
C ALA A 242 13.16 -17.20 -16.00
N GLY A 243 13.27 -16.74 -17.23
CA GLY A 243 13.90 -15.47 -17.57
C GLY A 243 13.16 -14.23 -17.02
N GLU A 244 11.86 -14.36 -16.67
CA GLU A 244 11.11 -13.30 -15.99
C GLU A 244 11.52 -13.21 -14.50
N VAL A 245 11.68 -14.35 -13.84
CA VAL A 245 12.17 -14.41 -12.45
C VAL A 245 13.61 -13.90 -12.36
N GLU A 246 14.49 -14.29 -13.29
CA GLU A 246 15.87 -13.79 -13.37
C GLU A 246 15.89 -12.26 -13.51
N ARG A 247 14.99 -11.69 -14.33
CA ARG A 247 14.85 -10.24 -14.47
C ARG A 247 14.37 -9.58 -13.18
N TRP A 248 13.45 -10.21 -12.42
CA TRP A 248 12.99 -9.68 -11.13
C TRP A 248 14.14 -9.61 -10.12
N GLU A 249 15.00 -10.64 -10.08
CA GLU A 249 16.17 -10.66 -9.21
C GLU A 249 17.19 -9.61 -9.62
N ASP A 250 17.46 -9.45 -10.91
CA ASP A 250 18.36 -8.42 -11.45
C ASP A 250 17.89 -7.01 -11.08
N VAL A 251 16.63 -6.69 -11.35
CA VAL A 251 16.04 -5.40 -10.97
C VAL A 251 16.10 -5.20 -9.46
N ALA A 252 15.69 -6.19 -8.66
CA ALA A 252 15.71 -6.08 -7.20
C ALA A 252 17.11 -5.92 -6.60
N GLY A 253 18.12 -6.46 -7.27
CA GLY A 253 19.53 -6.34 -6.87
C GLY A 253 20.17 -5.01 -7.27
N GLY A 254 19.68 -4.41 -8.37
CA GLY A 254 20.23 -3.18 -8.93
C GLY A 254 19.48 -1.90 -8.58
N LEU A 255 18.32 -1.97 -7.92
CA LEU A 255 17.55 -0.78 -7.52
C LEU A 255 18.34 0.10 -6.55
N VAL A 256 18.42 1.40 -6.87
CA VAL A 256 18.99 2.39 -5.98
C VAL A 256 18.12 2.55 -4.73
N VAL A 257 18.76 2.46 -3.57
CA VAL A 257 18.15 2.85 -2.29
C VAL A 257 19.07 3.89 -1.68
N PRO A 258 18.69 5.18 -1.70
CA PRO A 258 19.53 6.25 -1.16
C PRO A 258 19.79 6.03 0.34
N PHE A 259 21.04 5.75 0.71
CA PHE A 259 21.46 5.51 2.08
C PHE A 259 22.81 6.17 2.36
N ASP A 260 22.85 7.02 3.36
CA ASP A 260 24.07 7.63 3.85
C ASP A 260 24.72 6.76 4.95
N GLY A 261 25.85 6.16 4.60
CA GLY A 261 26.60 5.29 5.53
C GLY A 261 27.31 6.03 6.68
N GLU A 262 27.46 7.37 6.60
CA GLU A 262 28.06 8.16 7.69
C GLU A 262 27.02 8.48 8.76
N THR A 263 25.85 8.91 8.36
CA THR A 263 24.73 9.23 9.25
C THR A 263 23.88 8.01 9.61
N MET A 264 24.01 6.90 8.87
CA MET A 264 23.17 5.71 8.96
C MET A 264 21.69 5.99 8.71
N LEU A 265 21.39 6.96 7.86
CA LEU A 265 20.04 7.36 7.49
C LEU A 265 19.75 7.05 6.02
N TYR A 266 18.52 6.66 5.75
CA TYR A 266 18.01 6.69 4.37
C TYR A 266 17.74 8.13 3.98
N GLU A 267 18.24 8.52 2.80
CA GLU A 267 17.77 9.72 2.14
C GLU A 267 16.34 9.43 1.61
N GLN A 268 15.39 10.30 1.87
CA GLN A 268 13.97 10.03 1.55
C GLN A 268 13.79 9.78 0.05
N PHE A 269 14.52 10.50 -0.78
CA PHE A 269 14.66 10.33 -2.23
C PHE A 269 15.99 10.95 -2.68
N ALA A 270 16.40 10.70 -3.88
CA ALA A 270 17.67 11.22 -4.40
C ALA A 270 17.73 12.77 -4.32
N GLY A 271 18.68 13.29 -3.55
CA GLY A 271 18.89 14.73 -3.34
C GLY A 271 18.11 15.35 -2.17
N PHE A 272 17.37 14.57 -1.38
CA PHE A 272 16.60 15.08 -0.24
C PHE A 272 17.48 15.82 0.79
N PHE A 273 18.66 15.31 1.10
CA PHE A 273 19.57 15.96 2.06
C PHE A 273 20.17 17.28 1.55
N GLY A 274 20.05 17.56 0.25
CA GLY A 274 20.44 18.84 -0.35
C GLY A 274 19.35 19.91 -0.32
N LEU A 275 18.15 19.59 0.17
CA LEU A 275 17.04 20.54 0.25
C LEU A 275 17.30 21.59 1.33
N GLU A 276 16.68 22.76 1.13
CA GLU A 276 16.72 23.86 2.11
C GLU A 276 15.99 23.46 3.40
N ASN A 277 16.66 23.60 4.55
CA ASN A 277 16.09 23.30 5.84
C ASN A 277 15.29 24.50 6.38
N VAL A 278 14.02 24.58 6.02
CA VAL A 278 13.11 25.65 6.45
C VAL A 278 11.91 25.05 7.20
N ARG A 279 11.37 25.83 8.13
CA ARG A 279 10.13 25.43 8.80
C ARG A 279 8.94 25.79 7.91
N ALA A 280 7.94 24.90 7.80
CA ALA A 280 6.72 25.13 7.02
C ALA A 280 6.03 26.46 7.38
N VAL A 281 6.06 26.85 8.66
CA VAL A 281 5.47 28.11 9.12
C VAL A 281 6.17 29.37 8.55
N ASP A 282 7.41 29.24 8.14
CA ASP A 282 8.18 30.36 7.56
C ASP A 282 7.91 30.49 6.05
N LEU A 283 7.43 29.42 5.40
CA LEU A 283 7.06 29.38 3.98
C LEU A 283 5.60 29.80 3.73
N ALA A 284 4.71 29.51 4.68
CA ALA A 284 3.27 29.74 4.55
C ALA A 284 2.82 30.90 5.46
N PRO A 285 2.69 32.14 4.94
CA PRO A 285 2.21 33.28 5.74
C PRO A 285 0.71 33.21 6.10
N ARG A 286 0.01 32.11 5.77
CA ARG A 286 -1.41 31.90 6.10
C ARG A 286 -1.56 30.69 7.02
N PRO A 287 -2.44 30.77 8.06
CA PRO A 287 -2.74 29.58 8.83
C PRO A 287 -3.34 28.51 7.91
N PHE A 288 -2.73 27.33 7.93
CA PHE A 288 -3.27 26.15 7.27
C PHE A 288 -4.56 25.77 8.01
N THR A 289 -5.70 26.21 7.49
CA THR A 289 -7.01 25.75 7.96
C THR A 289 -7.30 24.45 7.22
N GLY A 290 -6.68 23.38 7.68
CA GLY A 290 -6.83 22.05 7.08
C GLY A 290 -8.21 21.49 7.36
N GLU A 291 -9.14 21.74 6.44
CA GLU A 291 -10.26 20.87 6.14
C GLU A 291 -10.15 20.51 4.65
N MET A 292 -9.53 19.37 4.38
CA MET A 292 -9.71 18.67 3.11
C MET A 292 -10.85 17.67 3.25
#